data_e44c77b2235e79788b09d2bc0d4c860c
#
_entry.id   e44c77b2235e79788b09d2bc0d4c860c
#
_cell.length_a   1.000
_cell.length_b   1.000
_cell.length_c   1.000
_cell.angle_alpha   90.00
_cell.angle_beta   90.00
_cell.angle_gamma   90.00
#
_symmetry.space_group_name_H-M   'P 1'
#
loop_
_entity.id
_entity.type
_entity.pdbx_description
1 polymer ?
#
loop_
_entity_poly.entity_id
_entity_poly.type
_entity_poly.pdbx_seq_one_letter_code
_entity_poly.pdbx_strand_id
1 'polypeptide(L)'
;MNENEQKQQGLQLELTPDKAQGEYANFAIITHSSSEFIVDFARMLPGLPKAQVRSRVILAPEHAKRLLGALQENLMRYEHQFGKIKMPEEEQGPRTIAPFGSGKGEA
;
A
#
# COMPACT_ATOMS: atom_id res chain seq x y z
N MET A 1 -0.60 6.96 12.73
CA MET A 1 -0.95 8.10 13.50
C MET A 1 -1.37 7.73 14.88
N ASN A 2 -0.91 8.46 15.83
CA ASN A 2 -1.21 8.08 17.19
C ASN A 2 -2.41 8.87 17.70
N GLU A 3 -2.89 8.51 18.84
CA GLU A 3 -4.05 9.12 19.38
C GLU A 3 -3.91 10.58 19.65
N ASN A 4 -2.74 11.01 20.01
CA ASN A 4 -2.55 12.40 20.29
C ASN A 4 -2.70 13.23 19.05
N GLU A 5 -2.23 12.73 17.94
CA GLU A 5 -2.37 13.47 16.70
C GLU A 5 -3.82 13.55 16.31
N GLN A 6 -4.57 12.51 16.54
CA GLN A 6 -5.98 12.53 16.23
C GLN A 6 -6.69 13.57 17.07
N LYS A 7 -6.35 13.64 18.33
CA LYS A 7 -6.98 14.59 19.20
C LYS A 7 -6.62 16.00 18.83
N GLN A 8 -5.37 16.24 18.48
CA GLN A 8 -4.94 17.56 18.13
C GLN A 8 -5.66 18.08 16.93
N GLN A 9 -5.99 17.21 16.02
CA GLN A 9 -6.65 17.62 14.82
C GLN A 9 -8.16 17.64 14.97
N GLY A 10 -8.65 17.29 16.14
CA GLY A 10 -10.07 17.22 16.34
C GLY A 10 -10.69 16.08 15.57
N LEU A 11 -9.89 15.15 15.13
CA LEU A 11 -10.34 14.07 14.32
C LEU A 11 -10.61 12.84 15.16
N GLN A 12 -11.72 12.21 14.93
CA GLN A 12 -12.02 10.96 15.59
C GLN A 12 -12.14 9.87 14.56
N LEU A 13 -11.49 8.77 14.80
CA LEU A 13 -11.51 7.65 13.88
C LEU A 13 -12.26 6.51 14.50
N GLU A 14 -13.03 5.84 13.68
CA GLU A 14 -13.75 4.68 14.11
C GLU A 14 -13.23 3.49 13.35
N LEU A 15 -12.96 2.41 14.02
CA LEU A 15 -12.51 1.19 13.41
C LEU A 15 -13.47 0.10 13.83
N THR A 16 -14.36 -0.26 12.93
CA THR A 16 -15.36 -1.26 13.25
C THR A 16 -14.70 -2.63 13.36
N PRO A 17 -15.32 -3.56 14.08
CA PRO A 17 -14.68 -4.87 14.28
C PRO A 17 -14.33 -5.60 12.99
N ASP A 18 -15.16 -5.50 11.99
CA ASP A 18 -14.86 -6.19 10.74
C ASP A 18 -13.69 -5.55 10.03
N LYS A 19 -13.57 -4.23 10.09
CA LYS A 19 -12.45 -3.57 9.45
C LYS A 19 -11.17 -3.73 10.24
N ALA A 20 -11.31 -3.91 11.54
CA ALA A 20 -10.15 -4.05 12.41
C ALA A 20 -9.35 -5.30 12.11
N GLN A 21 -9.97 -6.29 11.49
CA GLN A 21 -9.25 -7.52 11.19
C GLN A 21 -8.23 -7.29 10.08
N GLY A 22 -8.47 -6.29 9.25
CA GLY A 22 -7.55 -5.98 8.18
C GLY A 22 -7.63 -6.96 7.01
N GLU A 23 -6.90 -6.65 5.97
CA GLU A 23 -6.80 -7.52 4.81
C GLU A 23 -5.33 -7.73 4.51
N TYR A 24 -4.93 -8.96 4.40
CA TYR A 24 -3.57 -9.26 4.00
C TYR A 24 -3.49 -9.08 2.50
N ALA A 25 -2.47 -8.38 2.04
CA ALA A 25 -2.24 -8.23 0.61
C ALA A 25 -0.74 -8.36 0.36
N ASN A 26 -0.39 -9.06 -0.68
CA ASN A 26 1.01 -9.19 -1.05
C ASN A 26 1.26 -8.70 -2.46
N PHE A 27 0.33 -7.94 -3.04
CA PHE A 27 0.36 -7.60 -4.42
C PHE A 27 -0.50 -6.36 -4.57
N ALA A 28 -0.15 -5.47 -5.39
CA ALA A 28 -0.98 -4.29 -5.62
C ALA A 28 -0.87 -3.85 -7.08
N ILE A 29 -1.98 -3.37 -7.60
CA ILE A 29 -2.01 -2.81 -8.93
C ILE A 29 -2.48 -1.39 -8.78
N ILE A 30 -1.79 -0.46 -9.37
CA ILE A 30 -2.13 0.94 -9.28
C ILE A 30 -2.39 1.48 -10.68
N THR A 31 -3.55 2.08 -10.84
CA THR A 31 -3.91 2.71 -12.10
C THR A 31 -4.38 4.12 -11.81
N HIS A 32 -4.46 4.94 -12.81
CA HIS A 32 -4.92 6.31 -12.58
C HIS A 32 -5.55 6.91 -13.83
N SER A 33 -6.33 7.94 -13.57
CA SER A 33 -6.82 8.82 -14.60
C SER A 33 -6.36 10.22 -14.20
N SER A 34 -6.85 11.24 -14.86
CA SER A 34 -6.51 12.60 -14.47
C SER A 34 -7.16 13.01 -13.16
N SER A 35 -8.17 12.29 -12.72
CA SER A 35 -8.92 12.68 -11.53
C SER A 35 -8.68 11.81 -10.33
N GLU A 36 -8.16 10.61 -10.50
CA GLU A 36 -8.07 9.71 -9.36
C GLU A 36 -7.05 8.61 -9.56
N PHE A 37 -6.58 8.08 -8.46
CA PHE A 37 -5.72 6.91 -8.44
C PHE A 37 -6.53 5.77 -7.85
N ILE A 38 -6.39 4.60 -8.44
CA ILE A 38 -7.06 3.41 -7.93
C ILE A 38 -5.98 2.44 -7.49
N VAL A 39 -6.02 2.04 -6.24
CA VAL A 39 -5.06 1.09 -5.70
C VAL A 39 -5.82 -0.18 -5.35
N ASP A 40 -5.52 -1.24 -6.06
CA ASP A 40 -6.16 -2.53 -5.83
C ASP A 40 -5.18 -3.41 -5.07
N PHE A 41 -5.51 -3.72 -3.85
CA PHE A 41 -4.68 -4.61 -3.04
C PHE A 41 -5.18 -6.02 -3.24
N ALA A 42 -4.28 -6.89 -3.60
CA ALA A 42 -4.66 -8.25 -3.94
C ALA A 42 -3.83 -9.27 -3.17
N ARG A 43 -4.33 -10.45 -3.15
CA ARG A 43 -3.67 -11.55 -2.46
C ARG A 43 -3.45 -12.66 -3.45
N MET A 44 -2.20 -13.10 -3.55
CA MET A 44 -1.84 -14.19 -4.40
C MET A 44 -1.46 -15.34 -3.49
N LEU A 45 -2.13 -16.44 -3.62
CA LEU A 45 -1.89 -17.59 -2.74
C LEU A 45 -1.48 -18.79 -3.57
N PRO A 46 -0.65 -19.66 -3.01
CA PRO A 46 -0.26 -20.87 -3.72
C PRO A 46 -1.48 -21.71 -4.00
N GLY A 47 -1.51 -22.29 -5.13
CA GLY A 47 -2.61 -23.18 -5.49
C GLY A 47 -3.81 -22.49 -6.09
N LEU A 48 -3.83 -21.18 -6.10
CA LEU A 48 -4.95 -20.48 -6.70
C LEU A 48 -4.50 -19.94 -8.04
N PRO A 49 -5.30 -20.11 -9.04
CA PRO A 49 -4.91 -19.69 -10.38
C PRO A 49 -4.93 -18.19 -10.59
N LYS A 50 -5.64 -17.47 -9.77
CA LYS A 50 -5.78 -16.04 -9.94
C LYS A 50 -5.55 -15.32 -8.65
N ALA A 51 -4.94 -14.15 -8.73
CA ALA A 51 -4.86 -13.28 -7.58
C ALA A 51 -6.24 -12.67 -7.35
N GLN A 52 -6.60 -12.47 -6.12
CA GLN A 52 -7.89 -11.88 -5.79
C GLN A 52 -7.71 -10.50 -5.25
N VAL A 53 -8.45 -9.56 -5.81
CA VAL A 53 -8.45 -8.20 -5.27
C VAL A 53 -9.27 -8.21 -4.00
N ARG A 54 -8.66 -7.82 -2.91
CA ARG A 54 -9.30 -7.84 -1.60
C ARG A 54 -9.81 -6.48 -1.20
N SER A 55 -9.22 -5.44 -1.73
CA SER A 55 -9.62 -4.10 -1.36
C SER A 55 -9.25 -3.15 -2.47
N ARG A 56 -10.15 -2.30 -2.83
CA ARG A 56 -9.89 -1.26 -3.81
C ARG A 56 -10.06 0.09 -3.13
N VAL A 57 -9.05 0.92 -3.23
CA VAL A 57 -9.09 2.24 -2.62
C VAL A 57 -8.91 3.27 -3.73
N ILE A 58 -9.75 4.26 -3.73
CA ILE A 58 -9.71 5.31 -4.74
C ILE A 58 -9.31 6.61 -4.06
N LEU A 59 -8.30 7.27 -4.61
CA LEU A 59 -7.74 8.45 -4.00
C LEU A 59 -7.66 9.57 -5.00
N ALA A 60 -7.94 10.78 -4.54
CA ALA A 60 -7.64 11.94 -5.36
C ALA A 60 -6.12 12.04 -5.52
N PRO A 61 -5.63 12.63 -6.60
CA PRO A 61 -4.19 12.69 -6.83
C PRO A 61 -3.39 13.28 -5.67
N GLU A 62 -3.92 14.30 -5.04
CA GLU A 62 -3.21 14.92 -3.93
C GLU A 62 -3.11 13.97 -2.75
N HIS A 63 -4.14 13.15 -2.54
CA HIS A 63 -4.09 12.19 -1.43
C HIS A 63 -3.17 11.02 -1.74
N ALA A 64 -3.06 10.66 -3.00
CA ALA A 64 -2.11 9.63 -3.39
C ALA A 64 -0.68 10.12 -3.11
N LYS A 65 -0.43 11.38 -3.38
CA LYS A 65 0.89 11.94 -3.15
C LYS A 65 1.20 12.01 -1.66
N ARG A 66 0.21 12.36 -0.85
CA ARG A 66 0.40 12.39 0.59
C ARG A 66 0.60 11.00 1.16
N LEU A 67 -0.10 10.03 0.62
CA LEU A 67 0.07 8.65 1.04
C LEU A 67 1.49 8.18 0.77
N LEU A 68 2.02 8.51 -0.41
CA LEU A 68 3.38 8.13 -0.73
C LEU A 68 4.36 8.69 0.29
N GLY A 69 4.20 9.96 0.63
CA GLY A 69 5.09 10.58 1.60
C GLY A 69 4.99 9.95 2.97
N ALA A 70 3.76 9.68 3.41
CA ALA A 70 3.56 9.07 4.71
C ALA A 70 4.13 7.66 4.77
N LEU A 71 3.95 6.90 3.71
CA LEU A 71 4.46 5.55 3.66
C LEU A 71 5.98 5.57 3.65
N GLN A 72 6.56 6.49 2.88
CA GLN A 72 7.99 6.62 2.80
C GLN A 72 8.58 6.94 4.17
N GLU A 73 7.96 7.84 4.89
CA GLU A 73 8.42 8.19 6.21
C GLU A 73 8.36 7.01 7.16
N ASN A 74 7.30 6.24 7.09
CA ASN A 74 7.17 5.07 7.95
C ASN A 74 8.19 3.99 7.59
N LEU A 75 8.48 3.83 6.32
CA LEU A 75 9.50 2.88 5.91
C LEU A 75 10.87 3.30 6.43
N MET A 76 11.16 4.60 6.42
CA MET A 76 12.41 5.08 6.94
C MET A 76 12.53 4.83 8.44
N ARG A 77 11.45 5.05 9.17
CA ARG A 77 11.47 4.79 10.60
C ARG A 77 11.64 3.31 10.89
N TYR A 78 10.97 2.49 10.10
CA TYR A 78 11.09 1.04 10.28
C TYR A 78 12.53 0.62 10.08
N GLU A 79 13.14 1.09 9.01
CA GLU A 79 14.50 0.66 8.69
C GLU A 79 15.52 1.19 9.68
N HIS A 80 15.24 2.34 10.24
CA HIS A 80 16.12 2.88 11.27
C HIS A 80 16.07 2.01 12.53
N GLN A 81 14.92 1.51 12.85
CA GLN A 81 14.75 0.70 14.06
C GLN A 81 15.11 -0.76 13.87
N PHE A 82 14.75 -1.34 12.77
CA PHE A 82 14.89 -2.77 12.56
C PHE A 82 15.88 -3.16 11.47
N GLY A 83 16.43 -2.22 10.78
CA GLY A 83 17.37 -2.52 9.70
C GLY A 83 16.70 -2.51 8.35
N LYS A 84 17.50 -2.54 7.33
CA LYS A 84 17.01 -2.45 5.99
C LYS A 84 16.10 -3.57 5.63
N ILE A 85 15.01 -3.24 4.96
CA ILE A 85 14.09 -4.25 4.48
C ILE A 85 14.76 -4.96 3.32
N LYS A 86 14.83 -6.27 3.37
CA LYS A 86 15.44 -7.04 2.32
C LYS A 86 14.43 -7.31 1.24
N MET A 87 14.82 -6.97 0.03
CA MET A 87 13.97 -7.21 -1.11
C MET A 87 14.47 -8.46 -1.82
N PRO A 88 13.59 -9.42 -1.95
CA PRO A 88 13.99 -10.63 -2.61
C PRO A 88 14.19 -10.29 -4.02
N GLU A 89 14.98 -10.15 -4.55
CA GLU A 89 15.25 -9.73 -5.72
C GLU A 89 14.77 -9.97 -6.88
N GLU A 90 15.43 -9.54 -7.68
CA GLU A 90 15.11 -9.57 -8.95
C GLU A 90 14.91 -10.87 -9.46
N GLU A 91 15.53 -11.81 -8.96
CA GLU A 91 15.40 -13.09 -9.51
C GLU A 91 13.99 -13.58 -9.38
N GLN A 92 13.24 -12.95 -8.57
CA GLN A 92 11.88 -13.32 -8.40
C GLN A 92 11.02 -12.75 -9.45
N GLY A 93 11.49 -11.84 -10.16
CA GLY A 93 10.66 -11.12 -11.04
C GLY A 93 9.76 -10.21 -10.30
N PRO A 94 9.00 -9.46 -10.96
CA PRO A 94 8.17 -8.48 -10.30
C PRO A 94 7.05 -9.14 -9.58
N ARG A 95 6.82 -8.70 -8.40
CA ARG A 95 5.77 -9.23 -7.67
C ARG A 95 4.57 -8.50 -7.92
N THR A 96 4.62 -7.34 -8.48
CA THR A 96 3.45 -6.59 -8.77
C THR A 96 3.45 -6.38 -10.22
N ILE A 97 2.32 -6.18 -10.75
CA ILE A 97 2.22 -5.97 -12.10
C ILE A 97 2.52 -4.60 -12.33
N ALA A 98 3.34 -4.44 -13.13
CA ALA A 98 3.66 -3.24 -13.46
C ALA A 98 3.57 -2.26 -12.85
N PRO A 99 3.30 -1.30 -13.09
CA PRO A 99 3.87 -0.15 -12.74
C PRO A 99 4.36 -0.21 -11.40
N PHE A 100 3.99 -1.12 -10.71
CA PHE A 100 4.39 -1.16 -9.42
C PHE A 100 5.65 -1.76 -9.36
N GLY A 101 6.43 -1.25 -9.42
CA GLY A 101 7.56 -1.89 -9.41
C GLY A 101 8.26 -1.88 -10.59
N SER A 102 8.32 -1.69 -11.13
CA SER A 102 9.14 -1.81 -11.99
C SER A 102 9.79 -1.02 -12.37
N GLY A 103 9.84 -0.89 -12.21
CA GLY A 103 10.32 -0.41 -12.38
C GLY A 103 10.83 -0.34 -13.35
N LYS A 104 10.97 -0.43 -13.77
CA LYS A 104 11.31 -0.33 -14.62
C LYS A 104 10.67 -0.03 -15.35
N GLY A 105 10.43 0.07 -15.44
CA GLY A 105 9.92 0.34 -15.99
C GLY A 105 9.17 0.94 -16.05
N GLU A 106 9.03 1.14 -16.02
CA GLU A 106 8.35 1.72 -15.98
C GLU A 106 8.16 2.35 -15.53
N ALA A 107 8.43 2.27 -15.45
CA ALA A 107 8.25 2.72 -14.95
C ALA A 107 8.13 3.17 -14.94
#